data_8c21c4e94688887d21aa34dbc0c062d1
#
_entry.id   8c21c4e94688887d21aa34dbc0c062d1
#
_cell.length_a   1.000
_cell.length_b   1.000
_cell.length_c   1.000
_cell.angle_alpha   90.00
_cell.angle_beta   90.00
_cell.angle_gamma   90.00
#
_symmetry.space_group_name_H-M   'P 1'
#
loop_
_entity.id
_entity.type
_entity.pdbx_description
1 polymer ?
#
loop_
_entity_poly.entity_id
_entity_poly.type
_entity_poly.pdbx_seq_one_letter_code
_entity_poly.pdbx_strand_id
1 'polypeptide(L)'
;MIATESLSKRFPRVTALDRLSMDVGPGVTGLVGANGAGKSTLIKILLGLSPATEGRAEVLGLDVATKGAAIRERVGYMPEHDCLPPDVSATEFVVHMARMSGLPPTAARERTADTLRHVGLYEERYRPMGGYSTGMKQRVKLAQALVHDPDLVFLDEPTNGLDPVGRDEMLGLIRRIHTDFGISVLVTSHLLGELERTCDHVVVVDGGKLLRSSSTTDFTQITTALAIEVTDTDEHPDGTRAVRDALHARGVTVQDGSGLPGSGHVLLLTAQGEETYDLVRDVIADLGLGLVRMEQRRHHIAEVFTNDTNDTNDTNADTGTDTGTAKGTGADGGNGEQRKEAVGHGG
;
A
#
# COMPACT_ATOMS: atom_id res chain seq x y z
N MET A 1 0.95 -18.64 -5.34
CA MET A 1 -0.22 -18.77 -4.44
C MET A 1 -1.45 -18.02 -4.92
N ILE A 2 -1.27 -16.79 -5.37
CA ILE A 2 -2.32 -15.97 -5.98
C ILE A 2 -1.83 -15.57 -7.36
N ALA A 3 -2.61 -15.82 -8.41
CA ALA A 3 -2.30 -15.39 -9.76
C ALA A 3 -3.51 -14.66 -10.35
N THR A 4 -3.27 -13.56 -11.05
CA THR A 4 -4.31 -12.85 -11.81
C THR A 4 -3.80 -12.56 -13.23
N GLU A 5 -4.70 -12.68 -14.22
CA GLU A 5 -4.42 -12.40 -15.62
C GLU A 5 -5.44 -11.39 -16.15
N SER A 6 -4.99 -10.18 -16.44
CA SER A 6 -5.80 -9.06 -16.97
C SER A 6 -7.12 -8.88 -16.23
N LEU A 7 -7.09 -9.03 -14.89
CA LEU A 7 -8.26 -8.99 -14.03
C LEU A 7 -8.87 -7.61 -14.01
N SER A 8 -10.14 -7.49 -14.40
CA SER A 8 -10.86 -6.22 -14.42
C SER A 8 -12.17 -6.31 -13.65
N LYS A 9 -12.49 -5.23 -12.94
CA LYS A 9 -13.77 -5.06 -12.25
C LYS A 9 -14.32 -3.68 -12.50
N ARG A 10 -15.47 -3.64 -13.18
CA ARG A 10 -16.20 -2.39 -13.46
C ARG A 10 -17.52 -2.39 -12.71
N PHE A 11 -17.78 -1.29 -12.04
CA PHE A 11 -19.08 -0.93 -11.48
C PHE A 11 -19.70 0.17 -12.36
N PRO A 12 -21.00 0.46 -12.24
CA PRO A 12 -21.66 1.42 -13.15
C PRO A 12 -21.01 2.80 -13.28
N ARG A 13 -20.25 3.22 -12.25
CA ARG A 13 -19.63 4.56 -12.20
C ARG A 13 -18.11 4.53 -12.00
N VAL A 14 -17.51 3.35 -11.75
CA VAL A 14 -16.09 3.26 -11.38
C VAL A 14 -15.50 1.97 -11.92
N THR A 15 -14.32 2.05 -12.51
CA THR A 15 -13.47 0.90 -12.77
C THR A 15 -12.58 0.69 -11.55
N ALA A 16 -12.88 -0.34 -10.75
CA ALA A 16 -12.15 -0.63 -9.52
C ALA A 16 -10.86 -1.41 -9.75
N LEU A 17 -10.83 -2.24 -10.81
CA LEU A 17 -9.63 -2.94 -11.30
C LEU A 17 -9.58 -2.83 -12.82
N ASP A 18 -8.42 -2.53 -13.38
CA ASP A 18 -8.19 -2.37 -14.81
C ASP A 18 -7.01 -3.25 -15.26
N ARG A 19 -7.31 -4.42 -15.80
CA ARG A 19 -6.36 -5.40 -16.36
C ARG A 19 -5.18 -5.73 -15.43
N LEU A 20 -5.47 -5.89 -14.14
CA LEU A 20 -4.48 -6.19 -13.12
C LEU A 20 -3.96 -7.62 -13.32
N SER A 21 -2.66 -7.76 -13.57
CA SER A 21 -1.95 -9.04 -13.68
C SER A 21 -0.85 -9.08 -12.63
N MET A 22 -0.89 -10.06 -11.74
CA MET A 22 0.13 -10.26 -10.70
C MET A 22 0.28 -11.75 -10.40
N ASP A 23 1.46 -12.10 -9.89
CA ASP A 23 1.77 -13.41 -9.33
C ASP A 23 2.38 -13.22 -7.95
N VAL A 24 1.80 -13.88 -6.95
CA VAL A 24 2.22 -13.81 -5.55
C VAL A 24 2.52 -15.22 -5.04
N GLY A 25 3.77 -15.42 -4.63
CA GLY A 25 4.26 -16.65 -4.04
C GLY A 25 3.84 -16.83 -2.57
N PRO A 26 4.35 -17.91 -1.91
CA PRO A 26 4.22 -18.08 -0.46
C PRO A 26 4.98 -16.99 0.29
N GLY A 27 4.58 -16.73 1.54
CA GLY A 27 5.22 -15.72 2.39
C GLY A 27 4.24 -14.67 2.86
N VAL A 28 4.77 -13.55 3.35
CA VAL A 28 3.99 -12.37 3.74
C VAL A 28 4.09 -11.35 2.62
N THR A 29 2.97 -11.09 1.96
CA THR A 29 2.87 -10.10 0.86
C THR A 29 2.05 -8.90 1.29
N GLY A 30 2.61 -7.70 1.14
CA GLY A 30 1.93 -6.44 1.32
C GLY A 30 1.25 -5.97 0.03
N LEU A 31 -0.04 -5.68 0.08
CA LEU A 31 -0.80 -5.04 -1.00
C LEU A 31 -1.04 -3.58 -0.64
N VAL A 32 -0.30 -2.68 -1.28
CA VAL A 32 -0.27 -1.25 -0.97
C VAL A 32 -1.03 -0.44 -2.01
N GLY A 33 -1.65 0.62 -1.57
CA GLY A 33 -2.33 1.58 -2.45
C GLY A 33 -3.21 2.54 -1.67
N ALA A 34 -3.52 3.68 -2.26
CA ALA A 34 -4.41 4.66 -1.68
C ALA A 34 -5.83 4.10 -1.41
N ASN A 35 -6.60 4.83 -0.61
CA ASN A 35 -8.02 4.50 -0.45
C ASN A 35 -8.73 4.61 -1.80
N GLY A 36 -9.47 3.56 -2.18
CA GLY A 36 -10.11 3.48 -3.50
C GLY A 36 -9.23 2.87 -4.60
N ALA A 37 -7.97 2.50 -4.34
CA ALA A 37 -7.08 1.86 -5.32
C ALA A 37 -7.53 0.46 -5.80
N GLY A 38 -8.57 -0.12 -5.19
CA GLY A 38 -9.12 -1.42 -5.59
C GLY A 38 -8.74 -2.59 -4.67
N LYS A 39 -7.97 -2.39 -3.60
CA LYS A 39 -7.46 -3.45 -2.69
C LYS A 39 -8.56 -4.38 -2.17
N SER A 40 -9.57 -3.83 -1.49
CA SER A 40 -10.68 -4.63 -0.94
C SER A 40 -11.56 -5.26 -2.04
N THR A 41 -11.63 -4.63 -3.23
CA THR A 41 -12.32 -5.21 -4.38
C THR A 41 -11.57 -6.44 -4.89
N LEU A 42 -10.25 -6.37 -4.98
CA LEU A 42 -9.40 -7.50 -5.35
C LEU A 42 -9.59 -8.64 -4.35
N ILE A 43 -9.49 -8.41 -3.05
CA ILE A 43 -9.71 -9.43 -2.02
C ILE A 43 -11.09 -10.09 -2.18
N LYS A 44 -12.16 -9.31 -2.38
CA LYS A 44 -13.51 -9.85 -2.59
C LYS A 44 -13.62 -10.74 -3.82
N ILE A 45 -12.90 -10.43 -4.89
CA ILE A 45 -12.83 -11.29 -6.08
C ILE A 45 -12.05 -12.56 -5.77
N LEU A 46 -10.87 -12.46 -5.15
CA LEU A 46 -10.04 -13.61 -4.78
C LEU A 46 -10.74 -14.59 -3.84
N LEU A 47 -11.63 -14.09 -2.99
CA LEU A 47 -12.50 -14.91 -2.12
C LEU A 47 -13.73 -15.49 -2.86
N GLY A 48 -13.92 -15.17 -4.14
CA GLY A 48 -15.13 -15.56 -4.88
C GLY A 48 -16.42 -14.93 -4.37
N LEU A 49 -16.34 -13.79 -3.67
CA LEU A 49 -17.48 -13.04 -3.15
C LEU A 49 -18.04 -12.04 -4.17
N SER A 50 -17.24 -11.67 -5.17
CA SER A 50 -17.63 -10.77 -6.25
C SER A 50 -17.07 -11.30 -7.57
N PRO A 51 -17.87 -11.48 -8.63
CA PRO A 51 -17.34 -11.92 -9.91
C PRO A 51 -16.48 -10.82 -10.54
N ALA A 52 -15.40 -11.21 -11.22
CA ALA A 52 -14.67 -10.33 -12.12
C ALA A 52 -15.56 -9.93 -13.31
N THR A 53 -15.28 -8.79 -13.94
CA THR A 53 -15.92 -8.39 -15.19
C THR A 53 -15.20 -9.02 -16.39
N GLU A 54 -13.86 -9.07 -16.33
CA GLU A 54 -12.98 -9.65 -17.36
C GLU A 54 -11.74 -10.23 -16.68
N GLY A 55 -11.01 -11.09 -17.38
CA GLY A 55 -9.79 -11.71 -16.91
C GLY A 55 -10.01 -12.93 -16.04
N ARG A 56 -8.95 -13.43 -15.40
CA ARG A 56 -8.93 -14.63 -14.55
C ARG A 56 -8.24 -14.36 -13.23
N ALA A 57 -8.61 -15.14 -12.22
CA ALA A 57 -7.90 -15.17 -10.94
C ALA A 57 -7.87 -16.60 -10.41
N GLU A 58 -6.74 -16.97 -9.82
CA GLU A 58 -6.52 -18.24 -9.15
C GLU A 58 -6.00 -17.99 -7.74
N VAL A 59 -6.46 -18.79 -6.79
CA VAL A 59 -5.99 -18.80 -5.41
C VAL A 59 -5.71 -20.24 -5.00
N LEU A 60 -4.51 -20.52 -4.50
CA LEU A 60 -4.05 -21.87 -4.15
C LEU A 60 -4.18 -22.87 -5.32
N GLY A 61 -4.00 -22.41 -6.56
CA GLY A 61 -4.17 -23.21 -7.78
C GLY A 61 -5.63 -23.52 -8.14
N LEU A 62 -6.59 -22.85 -7.48
CA LEU A 62 -8.01 -23.01 -7.72
C LEU A 62 -8.57 -21.79 -8.44
N ASP A 63 -9.31 -22.00 -9.53
CA ASP A 63 -9.98 -20.93 -10.27
C ASP A 63 -11.10 -20.30 -9.44
N VAL A 64 -11.02 -18.98 -9.26
CA VAL A 64 -11.91 -18.21 -8.39
C VAL A 64 -13.36 -18.23 -8.89
N ALA A 65 -13.58 -18.23 -10.20
CA ALA A 65 -14.93 -18.17 -10.77
C ALA A 65 -15.73 -19.45 -10.53
N THR A 66 -15.04 -20.59 -10.46
CA THR A 66 -15.68 -21.92 -10.40
C THR A 66 -15.49 -22.62 -9.05
N LYS A 67 -14.45 -22.29 -8.28
CA LYS A 67 -14.05 -22.99 -7.05
C LYS A 67 -14.07 -22.11 -5.80
N GLY A 68 -14.83 -21.03 -5.79
CA GLY A 68 -14.87 -20.07 -4.67
C GLY A 68 -15.18 -20.70 -3.31
N ALA A 69 -16.04 -21.72 -3.23
CA ALA A 69 -16.31 -22.43 -1.97
C ALA A 69 -15.06 -23.16 -1.44
N ALA A 70 -14.38 -23.94 -2.30
CA ALA A 70 -13.16 -24.67 -1.94
C ALA A 70 -12.00 -23.72 -1.58
N ILE A 71 -11.95 -22.52 -2.17
CA ILE A 71 -11.00 -21.48 -1.78
C ILE A 71 -11.29 -21.02 -0.36
N ARG A 72 -12.54 -20.68 -0.04
CA ARG A 72 -12.92 -20.19 1.31
C ARG A 72 -12.76 -21.23 2.44
N GLU A 73 -12.75 -22.51 2.12
CA GLU A 73 -12.41 -23.57 3.09
C GLU A 73 -10.93 -23.53 3.51
N ARG A 74 -10.05 -23.01 2.65
CA ARG A 74 -8.60 -22.99 2.83
C ARG A 74 -8.03 -21.59 3.07
N VAL A 75 -8.88 -20.57 3.06
CA VAL A 75 -8.47 -19.17 3.18
C VAL A 75 -9.17 -18.50 4.35
N GLY A 76 -8.41 -17.83 5.21
CA GLY A 76 -8.94 -16.95 6.24
C GLY A 76 -9.14 -15.51 5.72
N TYR A 77 -10.11 -14.80 6.28
CA TYR A 77 -10.34 -13.39 5.92
C TYR A 77 -10.62 -12.54 7.14
N MET A 78 -9.85 -11.50 7.30
CA MET A 78 -10.05 -10.44 8.29
C MET A 78 -10.51 -9.17 7.58
N PRO A 79 -11.77 -8.75 7.73
CA PRO A 79 -12.29 -7.55 7.07
C PRO A 79 -11.82 -6.26 7.78
N GLU A 80 -11.73 -5.16 7.01
CA GLU A 80 -11.40 -3.83 7.54
C GLU A 80 -12.42 -3.38 8.60
N HIS A 81 -13.71 -3.44 8.26
CA HIS A 81 -14.77 -2.91 9.11
C HIS A 81 -15.03 -3.78 10.35
N ASP A 82 -15.56 -3.14 11.39
CA ASP A 82 -16.00 -3.83 12.60
C ASP A 82 -17.21 -4.72 12.28
N CYS A 83 -17.07 -6.01 12.57
CA CYS A 83 -18.10 -7.03 12.33
C CYS A 83 -18.37 -7.85 13.59
N LEU A 84 -17.88 -7.41 14.76
CA LEU A 84 -17.95 -8.16 16.00
C LEU A 84 -19.24 -7.85 16.76
N PRO A 85 -20.03 -8.86 17.16
CA PRO A 85 -21.20 -8.65 17.99
C PRO A 85 -20.80 -8.17 19.39
N PRO A 86 -21.33 -7.03 19.88
CA PRO A 86 -20.85 -6.44 21.13
C PRO A 86 -21.18 -7.25 22.38
N ASP A 87 -22.29 -7.98 22.35
CA ASP A 87 -22.84 -8.69 23.51
C ASP A 87 -22.31 -10.12 23.70
N VAL A 88 -21.44 -10.55 22.79
CA VAL A 88 -20.86 -11.91 22.76
C VAL A 88 -19.39 -11.85 23.16
N SER A 89 -18.90 -12.87 23.87
CA SER A 89 -17.49 -12.99 24.19
C SER A 89 -16.65 -13.43 22.98
N ALA A 90 -15.34 -13.12 22.98
CA ALA A 90 -14.44 -13.57 21.93
C ALA A 90 -14.43 -15.10 21.79
N THR A 91 -14.49 -15.83 22.90
CA THR A 91 -14.55 -17.31 22.89
C THR A 91 -15.80 -17.81 22.17
N GLU A 92 -16.99 -17.30 22.52
CA GLU A 92 -18.25 -17.72 21.89
C GLU A 92 -18.26 -17.40 20.40
N PHE A 93 -17.82 -16.19 20.02
CA PHE A 93 -17.75 -15.76 18.64
C PHE A 93 -16.80 -16.64 17.82
N VAL A 94 -15.56 -16.82 18.27
CA VAL A 94 -14.54 -17.58 17.50
C VAL A 94 -14.90 -19.07 17.45
N VAL A 95 -15.48 -19.67 18.53
CA VAL A 95 -16.02 -21.05 18.49
C VAL A 95 -17.13 -21.16 17.43
N HIS A 96 -18.03 -20.15 17.36
CA HIS A 96 -19.06 -20.14 16.35
C HIS A 96 -18.46 -20.12 14.93
N MET A 97 -17.49 -19.25 14.68
CA MET A 97 -16.80 -19.17 13.39
C MET A 97 -16.08 -20.48 13.03
N ALA A 98 -15.38 -21.10 13.99
CA ALA A 98 -14.74 -22.40 13.80
C ALA A 98 -15.74 -23.49 13.40
N ARG A 99 -16.93 -23.51 14.03
CA ARG A 99 -18.00 -24.45 13.68
C ARG A 99 -18.60 -24.19 12.30
N MET A 100 -18.76 -22.91 11.93
CA MET A 100 -19.19 -22.52 10.57
C MET A 100 -18.19 -22.94 9.50
N SER A 101 -16.91 -23.01 9.84
CA SER A 101 -15.85 -23.54 8.97
C SER A 101 -15.76 -25.08 8.99
N GLY A 102 -16.71 -25.77 9.65
CA GLY A 102 -16.80 -27.23 9.61
C GLY A 102 -16.11 -27.99 10.75
N LEU A 103 -15.49 -27.30 11.73
CA LEU A 103 -14.85 -27.98 12.85
C LEU A 103 -15.87 -28.65 13.79
N PRO A 104 -15.62 -29.88 14.24
CA PRO A 104 -16.42 -30.52 15.28
C PRO A 104 -16.42 -29.69 16.59
N PRO A 105 -17.48 -29.78 17.45
CA PRO A 105 -17.61 -28.92 18.63
C PRO A 105 -16.42 -28.93 19.58
N THR A 106 -15.79 -30.11 19.81
CA THR A 106 -14.61 -30.25 20.69
C THR A 106 -13.40 -29.57 20.07
N ALA A 107 -13.08 -29.87 18.81
CA ALA A 107 -11.97 -29.27 18.08
C ALA A 107 -12.14 -27.75 17.94
N ALA A 108 -13.37 -27.27 17.71
CA ALA A 108 -13.65 -25.83 17.63
C ALA A 108 -13.31 -25.09 18.95
N ARG A 109 -13.61 -25.70 20.12
CA ARG A 109 -13.26 -25.10 21.41
C ARG A 109 -11.76 -25.10 21.68
N GLU A 110 -11.08 -26.23 21.42
CA GLU A 110 -9.64 -26.36 21.60
C GLU A 110 -8.88 -25.37 20.69
N ARG A 111 -9.17 -25.38 19.39
CA ARG A 111 -8.57 -24.44 18.43
C ARG A 111 -8.84 -22.98 18.78
N THR A 112 -10.06 -22.65 19.22
CA THR A 112 -10.39 -21.29 19.67
C THR A 112 -9.53 -20.87 20.86
N ALA A 113 -9.37 -21.74 21.87
CA ALA A 113 -8.57 -21.42 23.05
C ALA A 113 -7.10 -21.16 22.68
N ASP A 114 -6.54 -21.99 21.79
CA ASP A 114 -5.17 -21.84 21.32
C ASP A 114 -5.00 -20.60 20.45
N THR A 115 -5.91 -20.38 19.49
CA THR A 115 -5.85 -19.21 18.60
C THR A 115 -5.96 -17.90 19.38
N LEU A 116 -6.91 -17.79 20.34
CA LEU A 116 -7.05 -16.60 21.18
C LEU A 116 -5.82 -16.35 22.06
N ARG A 117 -5.15 -17.44 22.51
CA ARG A 117 -3.86 -17.32 23.22
C ARG A 117 -2.78 -16.77 22.29
N HIS A 118 -2.67 -17.28 21.06
CA HIS A 118 -1.66 -16.84 20.08
C HIS A 118 -1.81 -15.37 19.69
N VAL A 119 -3.05 -14.87 19.58
CA VAL A 119 -3.29 -13.46 19.31
C VAL A 119 -3.23 -12.56 20.56
N GLY A 120 -2.92 -13.12 21.74
CA GLY A 120 -2.73 -12.37 22.99
C GLY A 120 -4.02 -11.93 23.68
N LEU A 121 -5.10 -12.72 23.56
CA LEU A 121 -6.40 -12.48 24.21
C LEU A 121 -6.75 -13.58 25.25
N TYR A 122 -5.75 -14.07 25.98
CA TYR A 122 -5.94 -15.21 26.87
C TYR A 122 -6.90 -14.92 28.05
N GLU A 123 -6.73 -13.78 28.71
CA GLU A 123 -7.51 -13.42 29.90
C GLU A 123 -8.86 -12.78 29.55
N GLU A 124 -8.87 -11.94 28.48
CA GLU A 124 -10.05 -11.15 28.11
C GLU A 124 -11.11 -11.97 27.37
N ARG A 125 -10.77 -13.13 26.85
CA ARG A 125 -11.59 -13.92 25.91
C ARG A 125 -13.01 -14.25 26.38
N TYR A 126 -13.29 -14.14 27.68
CA TYR A 126 -14.60 -14.43 28.25
C TYR A 126 -15.47 -13.20 28.48
N ARG A 127 -14.91 -12.00 28.29
CA ARG A 127 -15.68 -10.75 28.42
C ARG A 127 -16.39 -10.42 27.12
N PRO A 128 -17.57 -9.74 27.17
CA PRO A 128 -18.25 -9.21 26.00
C PRO A 128 -17.36 -8.27 25.18
N MET A 129 -17.37 -8.42 23.85
CA MET A 129 -16.50 -7.67 22.94
C MET A 129 -16.86 -6.19 22.80
N GLY A 130 -18.05 -5.76 23.24
CA GLY A 130 -18.43 -4.35 23.27
C GLY A 130 -17.50 -3.48 24.11
N GLY A 131 -16.90 -4.05 25.17
CA GLY A 131 -15.92 -3.36 26.02
C GLY A 131 -14.46 -3.49 25.57
N TYR A 132 -14.18 -4.01 24.39
CA TYR A 132 -12.82 -4.21 23.90
C TYR A 132 -12.25 -2.92 23.30
N SER A 133 -10.94 -2.71 23.47
CA SER A 133 -10.20 -1.69 22.72
C SER A 133 -10.14 -2.04 21.22
N THR A 134 -9.81 -1.08 20.38
CA THR A 134 -9.64 -1.31 18.94
C THR A 134 -8.62 -2.42 18.69
N GLY A 135 -7.47 -2.42 19.39
CA GLY A 135 -6.46 -3.47 19.25
C GLY A 135 -6.96 -4.86 19.64
N MET A 136 -7.76 -4.97 20.72
CA MET A 136 -8.38 -6.23 21.11
C MET A 136 -9.38 -6.72 20.05
N LYS A 137 -10.17 -5.83 19.49
CA LYS A 137 -11.11 -6.15 18.39
C LYS A 137 -10.38 -6.63 17.14
N GLN A 138 -9.28 -5.98 16.75
CA GLN A 138 -8.45 -6.42 15.62
C GLN A 138 -7.88 -7.82 15.87
N ARG A 139 -7.43 -8.12 17.09
CA ARG A 139 -6.93 -9.45 17.48
C ARG A 139 -8.03 -10.53 17.43
N VAL A 140 -9.28 -10.22 17.78
CA VAL A 140 -10.42 -11.16 17.62
C VAL A 140 -10.69 -11.41 16.13
N LYS A 141 -10.71 -10.36 15.29
CA LYS A 141 -10.89 -10.52 13.85
C LYS A 141 -9.78 -11.37 13.23
N LEU A 142 -8.55 -11.19 13.70
CA LEU A 142 -7.43 -12.05 13.29
C LEU A 142 -7.63 -13.50 13.75
N ALA A 143 -8.05 -13.72 14.99
CA ALA A 143 -8.33 -15.07 15.52
C ALA A 143 -9.41 -15.79 14.70
N GLN A 144 -10.50 -15.10 14.33
CA GLN A 144 -11.53 -15.70 13.48
C GLN A 144 -11.00 -16.13 12.11
N ALA A 145 -10.06 -15.36 11.53
CA ALA A 145 -9.47 -15.69 10.24
C ALA A 145 -8.52 -16.90 10.29
N LEU A 146 -7.99 -17.22 11.48
CA LEU A 146 -6.99 -18.27 11.67
C LEU A 146 -7.55 -19.58 12.23
N VAL A 147 -8.72 -19.55 12.90
CA VAL A 147 -9.21 -20.63 13.75
C VAL A 147 -9.41 -21.96 13.01
N HIS A 148 -9.67 -21.94 11.70
CA HIS A 148 -9.89 -23.13 10.88
C HIS A 148 -8.63 -23.66 10.18
N ASP A 149 -7.43 -23.13 10.57
CA ASP A 149 -6.13 -23.57 10.04
C ASP A 149 -5.97 -23.38 8.52
N PRO A 150 -6.09 -22.14 8.03
CA PRO A 150 -6.04 -21.86 6.60
C PRO A 150 -4.61 -21.97 6.03
N ASP A 151 -4.47 -22.22 4.73
CA ASP A 151 -3.18 -22.15 4.02
C ASP A 151 -2.75 -20.71 3.70
N LEU A 152 -3.74 -19.80 3.58
CA LEU A 152 -3.56 -18.39 3.24
C LEU A 152 -4.55 -17.53 4.01
N VAL A 153 -4.13 -16.35 4.47
CA VAL A 153 -5.02 -15.37 5.07
C VAL A 153 -4.97 -14.04 4.33
N PHE A 154 -6.14 -13.44 4.13
CA PHE A 154 -6.30 -12.07 3.66
C PHE A 154 -6.61 -11.16 4.84
N LEU A 155 -5.79 -10.14 5.07
CA LEU A 155 -5.93 -9.17 6.16
C LEU A 155 -6.17 -7.78 5.55
N ASP A 156 -7.40 -7.29 5.65
CA ASP A 156 -7.78 -6.00 5.07
C ASP A 156 -7.61 -4.89 6.11
N GLU A 157 -6.55 -4.06 5.95
CA GLU A 157 -6.17 -2.94 6.83
C GLU A 157 -6.10 -3.33 8.34
N PRO A 158 -5.33 -4.36 8.74
CA PRO A 158 -5.35 -4.90 10.11
C PRO A 158 -4.82 -3.92 11.16
N THR A 159 -4.04 -2.92 10.77
CA THR A 159 -3.46 -1.89 11.62
C THR A 159 -4.32 -0.63 11.74
N ASN A 160 -5.45 -0.58 11.01
CA ASN A 160 -6.33 0.59 11.00
C ASN A 160 -6.91 0.89 12.39
N GLY A 161 -6.79 2.17 12.83
CA GLY A 161 -7.27 2.64 14.11
C GLY A 161 -6.41 2.25 15.32
N LEU A 162 -5.23 1.66 15.11
CA LEU A 162 -4.28 1.35 16.17
C LEU A 162 -3.31 2.53 16.41
N ASP A 163 -2.89 2.67 17.65
CA ASP A 163 -1.75 3.51 18.01
C ASP A 163 -0.42 2.90 17.51
N PRO A 164 0.69 3.64 17.50
CA PRO A 164 1.96 3.13 16.96
C PRO A 164 2.44 1.83 17.60
N VAL A 165 2.26 1.67 18.91
CA VAL A 165 2.66 0.45 19.64
C VAL A 165 1.78 -0.72 19.22
N GLY A 166 0.46 -0.54 19.18
CA GLY A 166 -0.49 -1.55 18.75
C GLY A 166 -0.29 -1.99 17.29
N ARG A 167 0.17 -1.07 16.42
CA ARG A 167 0.55 -1.39 15.04
C ARG A 167 1.76 -2.32 14.99
N ASP A 168 2.84 -1.96 15.67
CA ASP A 168 4.06 -2.80 15.71
C ASP A 168 3.77 -4.18 16.29
N GLU A 169 2.94 -4.27 17.32
CA GLU A 169 2.49 -5.55 17.88
C GLU A 169 1.66 -6.37 16.88
N MET A 170 0.75 -5.75 16.14
CA MET A 170 -0.06 -6.42 15.11
C MET A 170 0.80 -6.90 13.95
N LEU A 171 1.73 -6.09 13.47
CA LEU A 171 2.68 -6.48 12.42
C LEU A 171 3.59 -7.62 12.88
N GLY A 172 4.03 -7.60 14.14
CA GLY A 172 4.76 -8.71 14.75
C GLY A 172 3.93 -10.01 14.83
N LEU A 173 2.62 -9.91 15.11
CA LEU A 173 1.70 -11.05 15.05
C LEU A 173 1.59 -11.61 13.63
N ILE A 174 1.40 -10.75 12.64
CA ILE A 174 1.29 -11.13 11.22
C ILE A 174 2.56 -11.88 10.77
N ARG A 175 3.74 -11.40 11.14
CA ARG A 175 4.99 -12.09 10.80
C ARG A 175 5.06 -13.48 11.44
N ARG A 176 4.68 -13.61 12.72
CA ARG A 176 4.65 -14.91 13.43
C ARG A 176 3.67 -15.90 12.83
N ILE A 177 2.53 -15.48 12.29
CA ILE A 177 1.60 -16.35 11.58
C ILE A 177 2.31 -17.11 10.46
N HIS A 178 3.16 -16.43 9.71
CA HIS A 178 3.93 -17.07 8.66
C HIS A 178 5.10 -17.91 9.24
N THR A 179 5.92 -17.33 10.11
CA THR A 179 7.14 -17.99 10.59
C THR A 179 6.87 -19.21 11.46
N ASP A 180 5.85 -19.18 12.31
CA ASP A 180 5.59 -20.20 13.30
C ASP A 180 4.59 -21.26 12.81
N PHE A 181 3.66 -20.88 11.92
CA PHE A 181 2.60 -21.77 11.43
C PHE A 181 2.67 -22.07 9.94
N GLY A 182 3.57 -21.42 9.18
CA GLY A 182 3.69 -21.64 7.73
C GLY A 182 2.53 -21.06 6.89
N ILE A 183 1.60 -20.32 7.51
CA ILE A 183 0.46 -19.73 6.84
C ILE A 183 0.94 -18.54 5.99
N SER A 184 0.58 -18.49 4.73
CA SER A 184 0.87 -17.34 3.88
C SER A 184 -0.11 -16.20 4.16
N VAL A 185 0.36 -14.96 3.97
CA VAL A 185 -0.42 -13.77 4.32
C VAL A 185 -0.43 -12.78 3.16
N LEU A 186 -1.61 -12.29 2.78
CA LEU A 186 -1.78 -11.08 2.00
C LEU A 186 -2.36 -10.00 2.90
N VAL A 187 -1.57 -8.98 3.22
CA VAL A 187 -1.98 -7.88 4.09
C VAL A 187 -2.12 -6.59 3.27
N THR A 188 -3.26 -5.91 3.39
CA THR A 188 -3.43 -4.58 2.78
C THR A 188 -3.04 -3.49 3.77
N SER A 189 -2.42 -2.44 3.27
CA SER A 189 -2.18 -1.19 3.98
C SER A 189 -2.13 -0.02 3.00
N HIS A 190 -2.46 1.16 3.49
CA HIS A 190 -2.19 2.41 2.79
C HIS A 190 -0.86 3.04 3.25
N LEU A 191 -0.19 2.44 4.24
CA LEU A 191 1.08 2.89 4.81
C LEU A 191 2.20 1.92 4.42
N LEU A 192 2.95 2.30 3.43
CA LEU A 192 4.00 1.46 2.86
C LEU A 192 5.13 1.12 3.85
N GLY A 193 5.58 2.11 4.66
CA GLY A 193 6.64 1.92 5.64
C GLY A 193 6.34 0.89 6.74
N GLU A 194 5.06 0.57 6.99
CA GLU A 194 4.66 -0.51 7.91
C GLU A 194 4.98 -1.88 7.32
N LEU A 195 4.81 -2.05 6.02
CA LEU A 195 4.94 -3.33 5.34
C LEU A 195 6.39 -3.68 4.99
N GLU A 196 7.27 -2.69 4.82
CA GLU A 196 8.69 -2.91 4.50
C GLU A 196 9.39 -3.84 5.49
N ARG A 197 9.07 -3.73 6.79
CA ARG A 197 9.69 -4.53 7.85
C ARG A 197 9.04 -5.88 8.08
N THR A 198 7.83 -6.07 7.55
CA THR A 198 6.99 -7.24 7.86
C THR A 198 6.85 -8.18 6.67
N CYS A 199 6.82 -7.63 5.45
CA CYS A 199 6.56 -8.39 4.24
C CYS A 199 7.84 -8.89 3.55
N ASP A 200 7.73 -10.01 2.85
CA ASP A 200 8.77 -10.56 1.98
C ASP A 200 8.62 -10.01 0.56
N HIS A 201 7.40 -9.64 0.19
CA HIS A 201 7.02 -9.13 -1.13
C HIS A 201 6.02 -7.98 -1.00
N VAL A 202 6.09 -7.01 -1.91
CA VAL A 202 5.17 -5.86 -1.96
C VAL A 202 4.59 -5.73 -3.35
N VAL A 203 3.27 -5.59 -3.41
CA VAL A 203 2.48 -5.31 -4.60
C VAL A 203 1.85 -3.92 -4.43
N VAL A 204 2.13 -3.02 -5.34
CA VAL A 204 1.61 -1.66 -5.31
C VAL A 204 0.55 -1.49 -6.39
N VAL A 205 -0.62 -1.01 -5.97
CA VAL A 205 -1.76 -0.77 -6.86
C VAL A 205 -2.22 0.68 -6.74
N ASP A 206 -2.52 1.28 -7.88
CA ASP A 206 -3.14 2.60 -7.95
C ASP A 206 -4.15 2.66 -9.09
N GLY A 207 -5.30 3.33 -8.86
CA GLY A 207 -6.37 3.43 -9.84
C GLY A 207 -6.81 2.08 -10.44
N GLY A 208 -6.70 0.98 -9.68
CA GLY A 208 -7.05 -0.37 -10.12
C GLY A 208 -5.99 -1.07 -10.98
N LYS A 209 -4.82 -0.47 -11.16
CA LYS A 209 -3.71 -1.01 -11.96
C LYS A 209 -2.56 -1.45 -11.06
N LEU A 210 -1.83 -2.47 -11.52
CA LEU A 210 -0.55 -2.83 -10.91
C LEU A 210 0.49 -1.78 -11.32
N LEU A 211 1.08 -1.10 -10.34
CA LEU A 211 2.22 -0.22 -10.58
C LEU A 211 3.53 -1.00 -10.47
N ARG A 212 3.66 -1.80 -9.42
CA ARG A 212 4.88 -2.55 -9.16
C ARG A 212 4.60 -3.81 -8.33
N SER A 213 5.42 -4.84 -8.57
CA SER A 213 5.44 -6.07 -7.77
C SER A 213 6.88 -6.51 -7.64
N SER A 214 7.43 -6.55 -6.43
CA SER A 214 8.82 -6.98 -6.20
C SER A 214 9.06 -7.42 -4.76
N SER A 215 10.18 -8.14 -4.53
CA SER A 215 10.60 -8.49 -3.18
C SER A 215 10.98 -7.23 -2.39
N THR A 216 10.82 -7.28 -1.06
CA THR A 216 11.27 -6.18 -0.17
C THR A 216 12.78 -5.98 -0.23
N THR A 217 13.56 -7.02 -0.47
CA THR A 217 15.00 -6.94 -0.68
C THR A 217 15.37 -6.17 -1.95
N ASP A 218 14.66 -6.38 -3.05
CA ASP A 218 14.89 -5.64 -4.30
C ASP A 218 14.48 -4.17 -4.15
N PHE A 219 13.43 -3.89 -3.38
CA PHE A 219 13.05 -2.52 -3.04
C PHE A 219 14.14 -1.80 -2.23
N THR A 220 14.73 -2.47 -1.23
CA THR A 220 15.77 -1.87 -0.39
C THR A 220 17.13 -1.75 -1.08
N GLN A 221 17.44 -2.60 -2.04
CA GLN A 221 18.70 -2.53 -2.78
C GLN A 221 18.70 -1.42 -3.84
N ILE A 222 17.57 -1.12 -4.46
CA ILE A 222 17.46 -0.06 -5.48
C ILE A 222 17.58 1.35 -4.86
N THR A 223 17.47 1.47 -3.54
CA THR A 223 17.31 2.75 -2.87
C THR A 223 18.42 3.11 -1.89
N THR A 224 19.64 2.62 -2.09
CA THR A 224 20.78 3.13 -1.35
C THR A 224 21.22 4.47 -1.96
N ALA A 225 20.47 5.51 -1.71
CA ALA A 225 20.86 6.85 -2.10
C ALA A 225 21.75 7.47 -1.02
N LEU A 226 22.86 8.04 -1.43
CA LEU A 226 23.70 8.87 -0.59
C LEU A 226 23.18 10.31 -0.67
N ALA A 227 22.73 10.84 0.45
CA ALA A 227 22.30 12.23 0.58
C ALA A 227 23.49 13.08 1.01
N ILE A 228 23.74 14.17 0.26
CA ILE A 228 24.87 15.07 0.50
C ILE A 228 24.32 16.48 0.66
N GLU A 229 24.76 17.15 1.72
CA GLU A 229 24.52 18.56 1.98
C GLU A 229 25.86 19.27 2.20
N VAL A 230 26.09 20.37 1.49
CA VAL A 230 27.34 21.14 1.54
C VAL A 230 27.05 22.59 1.89
N THR A 231 28.09 23.29 2.38
CA THR A 231 28.00 24.75 2.63
C THR A 231 28.26 25.51 1.34
N ASP A 232 27.62 26.67 1.21
CA ASP A 232 27.99 27.68 0.23
C ASP A 232 29.26 28.42 0.68
N THR A 233 30.05 28.89 -0.27
CA THR A 233 31.25 29.70 -0.02
C THR A 233 31.25 30.92 -0.95
N ASP A 234 32.12 31.92 -0.68
CA ASP A 234 32.23 33.09 -1.54
C ASP A 234 32.68 32.75 -2.97
N GLU A 235 33.44 31.66 -3.15
CA GLU A 235 33.88 31.15 -4.45
C GLU A 235 32.80 30.34 -5.14
N HIS A 236 31.93 29.67 -4.35
CA HIS A 236 30.81 28.83 -4.82
C HIS A 236 29.54 29.25 -4.06
N PRO A 237 28.84 30.29 -4.52
CA PRO A 237 27.60 30.77 -3.89
C PRO A 237 26.41 29.75 -3.94
N ASP A 238 26.54 28.74 -4.79
CA ASP A 238 25.68 27.56 -4.87
C ASP A 238 26.58 26.32 -4.82
N GLY A 239 27.01 25.94 -3.63
CA GLY A 239 27.89 24.79 -3.42
C GLY A 239 27.28 23.48 -3.90
N THR A 240 25.98 23.33 -3.77
CA THR A 240 25.22 22.14 -4.22
C THR A 240 25.35 21.97 -5.73
N ARG A 241 25.19 23.06 -6.49
CA ARG A 241 25.35 23.03 -7.95
C ARG A 241 26.77 22.71 -8.35
N ALA A 242 27.76 23.32 -7.68
CA ALA A 242 29.18 23.06 -7.96
C ALA A 242 29.53 21.58 -7.75
N VAL A 243 29.06 20.96 -6.69
CA VAL A 243 29.27 19.52 -6.41
C VAL A 243 28.58 18.65 -7.48
N ARG A 244 27.34 18.99 -7.87
CA ARG A 244 26.61 18.29 -8.94
C ARG A 244 27.40 18.29 -10.25
N ASP A 245 27.82 19.47 -10.70
CA ASP A 245 28.53 19.61 -11.97
C ASP A 245 29.85 18.85 -11.95
N ALA A 246 30.58 18.86 -10.83
CA ALA A 246 31.83 18.14 -10.65
C ALA A 246 31.65 16.60 -10.61
N LEU A 247 30.55 16.11 -10.00
CA LEU A 247 30.21 14.69 -10.00
C LEU A 247 29.74 14.21 -11.37
N HIS A 248 28.96 15.02 -12.09
CA HIS A 248 28.58 14.73 -13.47
C HIS A 248 29.78 14.64 -14.41
N ALA A 249 30.75 15.55 -14.26
CA ALA A 249 32.01 15.49 -15.03
C ALA A 249 32.82 14.22 -14.78
N ARG A 250 32.61 13.55 -13.63
CA ARG A 250 33.25 12.26 -13.28
C ARG A 250 32.33 11.06 -13.57
N GLY A 251 31.21 11.26 -14.30
CA GLY A 251 30.31 10.18 -14.74
C GLY A 251 29.31 9.70 -13.69
N VAL A 252 29.13 10.43 -12.57
CA VAL A 252 28.16 10.09 -11.53
C VAL A 252 26.85 10.83 -11.78
N THR A 253 25.75 10.09 -11.84
CA THR A 253 24.41 10.67 -11.95
C THR A 253 23.94 11.14 -10.58
N VAL A 254 23.53 12.39 -10.49
CA VAL A 254 23.07 13.04 -9.26
C VAL A 254 21.68 13.62 -9.50
N GLN A 255 20.78 13.46 -8.54
CA GLN A 255 19.44 14.02 -8.56
C GLN A 255 19.26 15.05 -7.43
N ASP A 256 18.40 16.03 -7.65
CA ASP A 256 18.02 16.97 -6.60
C ASP A 256 17.06 16.30 -5.63
N GLY A 257 17.45 16.23 -4.36
CA GLY A 257 16.56 15.78 -3.29
C GLY A 257 15.62 16.92 -2.90
N SER A 258 14.32 16.74 -3.03
CA SER A 258 13.31 17.64 -2.48
C SER A 258 13.39 17.60 -0.96
N GLY A 259 13.62 18.77 -0.36
CA GLY A 259 14.06 18.93 1.00
C GLY A 259 13.14 18.43 2.10
N LEU A 260 13.76 18.05 3.20
CA LEU A 260 13.11 18.05 4.51
C LEU A 260 12.85 19.50 4.96
N PRO A 261 11.78 19.76 5.75
CA PRO A 261 11.56 21.09 6.31
C PRO A 261 12.79 21.54 7.12
N GLY A 262 13.48 22.60 6.67
CA GLY A 262 14.63 23.18 7.35
C GLY A 262 16.01 22.76 6.84
N SER A 263 16.14 21.96 5.78
CA SER A 263 17.42 21.64 5.12
C SER A 263 17.59 22.42 3.82
N GLY A 264 18.83 22.83 3.55
CA GLY A 264 19.25 23.40 2.27
C GLY A 264 19.09 22.43 1.08
N HIS A 265 19.62 22.78 -0.05
CA HIS A 265 19.61 21.91 -1.24
C HIS A 265 20.40 20.64 -0.96
N VAL A 266 19.74 19.48 -1.09
CA VAL A 266 20.34 18.15 -0.88
C VAL A 266 20.51 17.46 -2.22
N LEU A 267 21.68 16.90 -2.46
CA LEU A 267 21.95 16.05 -3.62
C LEU A 267 21.75 14.59 -3.25
N LEU A 268 21.16 13.83 -4.16
CA LEU A 268 20.97 12.39 -4.04
C LEU A 268 21.75 11.69 -5.15
N LEU A 269 22.57 10.69 -4.79
CA LEU A 269 23.26 9.85 -5.75
C LEU A 269 23.19 8.39 -5.30
N THR A 270 23.25 7.46 -6.24
CA THR A 270 23.26 6.03 -5.94
C THR A 270 24.68 5.61 -5.51
N ALA A 271 24.82 5.15 -4.25
CA ALA A 271 26.10 4.64 -3.76
C ALA A 271 26.36 3.22 -4.30
N GLN A 272 27.47 3.04 -4.99
CA GLN A 272 27.91 1.75 -5.55
C GLN A 272 29.10 1.14 -4.78
N GLY A 273 29.14 1.36 -3.44
CA GLY A 273 30.24 0.88 -2.58
C GLY A 273 31.02 2.00 -1.91
N GLU A 274 32.08 1.64 -1.19
CA GLU A 274 32.94 2.59 -0.46
C GLU A 274 33.59 3.62 -1.38
N GLU A 275 33.92 3.25 -2.61
CA GLU A 275 34.55 4.13 -3.62
C GLU A 275 33.69 5.37 -3.92
N THR A 276 32.35 5.27 -3.81
CA THR A 276 31.45 6.42 -4.02
C THR A 276 31.60 7.46 -2.91
N TYR A 277 31.78 7.03 -1.68
CA TYR A 277 32.00 7.94 -0.54
C TYR A 277 33.32 8.69 -0.67
N ASP A 278 34.38 8.00 -1.06
CA ASP A 278 35.69 8.59 -1.27
C ASP A 278 35.65 9.62 -2.41
N LEU A 279 35.01 9.27 -3.53
CA LEU A 279 34.83 10.17 -4.66
C LEU A 279 34.10 11.47 -4.29
N VAL A 280 33.01 11.33 -3.53
CA VAL A 280 32.22 12.49 -3.08
C VAL A 280 33.03 13.37 -2.14
N ARG A 281 33.73 12.77 -1.19
CA ARG A 281 34.59 13.49 -0.25
C ARG A 281 35.71 14.25 -0.98
N ASP A 282 36.35 13.60 -1.96
CA ASP A 282 37.41 14.20 -2.73
C ASP A 282 36.91 15.38 -3.59
N VAL A 283 35.72 15.25 -4.21
CA VAL A 283 35.07 16.35 -4.95
C VAL A 283 34.77 17.55 -4.04
N ILE A 284 34.24 17.33 -2.86
CA ILE A 284 33.92 18.40 -1.90
C ILE A 284 35.20 19.10 -1.43
N ALA A 285 36.28 18.32 -1.17
CA ALA A 285 37.55 18.84 -0.77
C ALA A 285 38.23 19.65 -1.90
N ASP A 286 38.19 19.17 -3.15
CA ASP A 286 38.74 19.84 -4.34
C ASP A 286 38.04 21.19 -4.58
N LEU A 287 36.77 21.31 -4.27
CA LEU A 287 35.96 22.53 -4.38
C LEU A 287 36.11 23.47 -3.16
N GLY A 288 36.81 23.06 -2.11
CA GLY A 288 36.96 23.83 -0.88
C GLY A 288 35.67 24.06 -0.12
N LEU A 289 34.67 23.18 -0.34
CA LEU A 289 33.36 23.28 0.33
C LEU A 289 33.35 22.55 1.68
N GLY A 290 32.52 23.01 2.60
CA GLY A 290 32.26 22.31 3.85
C GLY A 290 31.19 21.24 3.67
N LEU A 291 31.48 20.02 4.10
CA LEU A 291 30.50 18.94 4.17
C LEU A 291 29.63 19.11 5.42
N VAL A 292 28.34 19.39 5.25
CA VAL A 292 27.38 19.52 6.35
C VAL A 292 26.86 18.13 6.75
N ARG A 293 26.50 17.33 5.74
CA ARG A 293 25.88 16.03 5.94
C ARG A 293 26.23 15.10 4.80
N MET A 294 26.57 13.87 5.12
CA MET A 294 26.68 12.77 4.17
C MET A 294 26.14 11.52 4.85
N GLU A 295 24.96 11.10 4.44
CA GLU A 295 24.30 9.94 5.03
C GLU A 295 23.71 9.04 3.96
N GLN A 296 23.73 7.75 4.23
CA GLN A 296 23.03 6.79 3.42
C GLN A 296 21.53 6.88 3.73
N ARG A 297 20.76 7.39 2.79
CA ARG A 297 19.31 7.37 2.88
C ARG A 297 18.80 6.04 2.32
N ARG A 298 18.07 5.34 3.13
CA ARG A 298 17.13 4.34 2.62
C ARG A 298 15.92 5.14 2.16
N HIS A 299 15.71 5.26 0.85
CA HIS A 299 14.43 5.79 0.38
C HIS A 299 13.33 4.92 0.94
N HIS A 300 12.34 5.52 1.58
CA HIS A 300 11.09 4.83 1.80
C HIS A 300 10.46 4.55 0.44
N ILE A 301 9.94 3.35 0.24
CA ILE A 301 9.27 2.92 -1.01
C ILE A 301 8.25 3.99 -1.48
N ALA A 302 7.68 4.81 -0.58
CA ALA A 302 6.79 5.91 -0.89
C ALA A 302 7.41 7.00 -1.79
N GLU A 303 8.70 7.28 -1.68
CA GLU A 303 9.37 8.33 -2.47
C GLU A 303 9.64 7.88 -3.93
N VAL A 304 9.79 6.57 -4.15
CA VAL A 304 9.97 6.00 -5.49
C VAL A 304 8.70 6.18 -6.35
N PHE A 305 7.52 6.24 -5.71
CA PHE A 305 6.25 6.38 -6.43
C PHE A 305 5.89 7.83 -6.79
N THR A 306 6.43 8.81 -6.07
CA THR A 306 6.21 10.24 -6.42
C THR A 306 7.04 10.68 -7.61
N ASN A 307 8.18 10.03 -7.89
CA ASN A 307 9.05 10.40 -9.00
C ASN A 307 8.60 9.80 -10.34
N ASP A 308 8.06 8.57 -10.37
CA ASP A 308 7.56 7.94 -11.62
C ASP A 308 6.28 8.59 -12.17
N THR A 309 5.50 9.30 -11.32
CA THR A 309 4.30 10.03 -11.78
C THR A 309 4.62 11.39 -12.40
N ASN A 310 5.79 11.97 -12.14
CA ASN A 310 6.22 13.22 -12.75
C ASN A 310 6.83 13.03 -14.15
N ASP A 311 7.47 11.89 -14.43
CA ASP A 311 8.07 11.64 -15.75
C ASP A 311 7.06 11.30 -16.86
N THR A 312 5.80 10.94 -16.51
CA THR A 312 4.76 10.63 -17.50
C THR A 312 3.92 11.82 -17.94
N ASN A 313 4.07 13.00 -17.29
CA ASN A 313 3.30 14.21 -17.64
C ASN A 313 4.03 15.16 -18.60
N ASP A 314 5.32 15.00 -18.86
CA ASP A 314 6.09 15.93 -19.72
C ASP A 314 6.16 15.52 -21.21
N THR A 315 5.55 14.41 -21.64
CA THR A 315 5.60 13.95 -23.04
C THR A 315 4.36 14.28 -23.89
N ASN A 316 3.38 15.08 -23.38
CA ASN A 316 2.17 15.43 -24.15
C ASN A 316 1.94 16.94 -24.39
N ALA A 317 2.98 17.74 -24.36
CA ALA A 317 2.89 19.15 -24.74
C ALA A 317 3.90 19.49 -25.83
N ASP A 318 3.74 18.98 -27.03
CA ASP A 318 4.16 19.67 -28.26
C ASP A 318 3.65 18.95 -29.54
N THR A 319 2.47 19.35 -30.03
CA THR A 319 2.15 19.40 -31.47
C THR A 319 1.02 20.41 -31.65
N GLY A 320 1.41 21.67 -31.63
CA GLY A 320 0.59 22.76 -32.15
C GLY A 320 0.92 23.00 -33.60
N THR A 321 0.01 22.76 -34.50
CA THR A 321 0.06 23.32 -35.86
C THR A 321 -0.95 24.43 -36.02
N ASP A 322 -0.40 25.57 -36.24
CA ASP A 322 -0.90 26.84 -36.72
C ASP A 322 -1.58 26.71 -38.08
N THR A 323 -2.78 27.28 -38.24
CA THR A 323 -3.32 27.91 -39.46
C THR A 323 -4.60 28.66 -39.07
N GLY A 324 -4.72 29.97 -38.95
CA GLY A 324 -4.75 30.89 -40.06
C GLY A 324 -6.18 31.38 -40.32
N THR A 325 -6.45 32.69 -39.93
CA THR A 325 -7.31 33.70 -40.56
C THR A 325 -8.81 33.46 -40.80
N ALA A 326 -9.71 34.26 -40.30
CA ALA A 326 -10.28 35.48 -40.85
C ALA A 326 -11.67 35.86 -40.27
N LYS A 327 -11.78 37.11 -39.80
CA LYS A 327 -12.86 38.13 -39.91
C LYS A 327 -14.33 37.73 -40.12
N GLY A 328 -15.18 38.37 -39.34
CA GLY A 328 -16.58 38.67 -39.67
C GLY A 328 -17.44 39.16 -38.50
N THR A 329 -17.46 40.38 -38.24
CA THR A 329 -18.49 41.43 -37.92
C THR A 329 -19.97 41.03 -37.79
N GLY A 330 -20.66 41.66 -36.81
CA GLY A 330 -22.11 42.00 -36.84
C GLY A 330 -22.81 41.52 -35.56
N ALA A 331 -23.00 42.32 -34.57
CA ALA A 331 -24.02 43.32 -34.27
C ALA A 331 -25.40 42.72 -33.85
N ASP A 332 -25.83 43.25 -32.72
CA ASP A 332 -27.21 43.61 -32.33
C ASP A 332 -28.14 42.54 -31.75
N GLY A 333 -28.62 42.70 -30.53
CA GLY A 333 -29.73 43.55 -30.16
C GLY A 333 -30.78 42.75 -29.35
N GLY A 334 -31.15 43.25 -28.18
CA GLY A 334 -32.50 43.16 -27.64
C GLY A 334 -32.75 42.11 -26.55
N ASN A 335 -32.72 42.46 -25.29
CA ASN A 335 -33.74 43.05 -24.41
C ASN A 335 -35.05 42.25 -24.20
N GLY A 336 -35.43 42.09 -22.96
CA GLY A 336 -36.80 41.75 -22.55
C GLY A 336 -36.84 40.68 -21.46
N GLU A 337 -36.68 41.01 -20.18
CA GLU A 337 -37.71 41.35 -19.19
C GLU A 337 -38.70 40.21 -18.82
N GLN A 338 -38.58 39.89 -17.55
CA GLN A 338 -39.61 39.81 -16.50
C GLN A 338 -40.65 38.66 -16.48
N ARG A 339 -40.74 38.01 -15.37
CA ARG A 339 -41.71 37.97 -14.25
C ARG A 339 -41.94 36.54 -13.79
N LYS A 340 -41.66 36.28 -12.55
CA LYS A 340 -42.49 36.28 -11.35
C LYS A 340 -43.63 35.23 -11.28
N GLU A 341 -43.60 34.66 -10.12
CA GLU A 341 -44.64 34.14 -9.21
C GLU A 341 -44.95 32.67 -9.33
N ALA A 342 -44.84 31.92 -8.31
CA ALA A 342 -45.16 31.90 -6.89
C ALA A 342 -46.17 30.76 -6.60
N VAL A 343 -45.96 30.10 -5.45
CA VAL A 343 -46.95 29.50 -4.54
C VAL A 343 -47.59 28.17 -4.96
N GLY A 344 -47.40 27.14 -4.15
CA GLY A 344 -48.21 26.73 -3.09
C GLY A 344 -48.31 25.23 -2.87
N HIS A 345 -48.05 24.87 -1.66
CA HIS A 345 -48.70 23.93 -0.75
C HIS A 345 -49.25 22.57 -1.21
N GLY A 346 -48.84 21.61 -0.46
CA GLY A 346 -49.81 20.75 0.27
C GLY A 346 -49.78 19.27 -0.12
N GLY A 347 -49.47 18.44 0.90
CA GLY A 347 -49.70 17.02 0.87
C GLY A 347 -48.62 16.22 1.53
#